data_d06a1604120337a3156d47c3bb99a7f6
#
_entry.id   d06a1604120337a3156d47c3bb99a7f6
#
_cell.length_a   1.000
_cell.length_b   1.000
_cell.length_c   1.000
_cell.angle_alpha   90.00
_cell.angle_beta   90.00
_cell.angle_gamma   90.00
#
_symmetry.space_group_name_H-M   'P 1'
#
loop_
_entity.id
_entity.type
_entity.pdbx_description
1 polymer ?
#
loop_
_entity_poly.entity_id
_entity_poly.type
_entity_poly.pdbx_seq_one_letter_code
_entity_poly.pdbx_strand_id
1 'polypeptide(L)'
;MLILCAINLLQAGSVFALGQDREDGLPGMPYRTPDEKEFRVCADPENMPYSNEKGEGFENKIAEVLAKDLGKELSYEFWLDRQGYLRNTINAQRCDVIMGMGSDVDNLRTSKPYYRSGYVFVYRKSSNYNIKDWDSPDLRKGIIGLVGQSPPAIALRDHDLMGNAHPYRLQRDLNLPPSEMIDDLVAGKNDIVIIWGPIGGYFAKQSKEPLVIVPIPEFKSEQNSLDTQKGKLEFNISVAVR
;
A
#
# COMPACT_ATOMS: atom_id res chain seq x y z
N MET A 1 55.07 -56.30 -32.60
CA MET A 1 55.21 -54.87 -32.84
C MET A 1 53.89 -54.24 -32.60
N LEU A 2 53.67 -53.85 -31.36
CA LEU A 2 52.36 -53.27 -30.91
C LEU A 2 52.58 -51.80 -30.72
N ILE A 3 51.74 -50.97 -31.45
CA ILE A 3 51.73 -49.54 -31.41
C ILE A 3 50.60 -49.15 -30.39
N LEU A 4 50.98 -48.58 -29.25
CA LEU A 4 50.10 -47.98 -28.30
C LEU A 4 49.71 -46.55 -28.79
N CYS A 5 48.44 -46.36 -29.08
CA CYS A 5 47.89 -45.02 -29.30
C CYS A 5 47.39 -44.45 -27.96
N ALA A 6 48.08 -43.42 -27.49
CA ALA A 6 47.64 -42.68 -26.29
C ALA A 6 46.61 -41.63 -26.71
N ILE A 7 45.37 -41.78 -26.25
CA ILE A 7 44.30 -40.79 -26.40
C ILE A 7 44.37 -39.84 -25.20
N ASN A 8 44.76 -38.57 -25.45
CA ASN A 8 44.65 -37.50 -24.48
C ASN A 8 43.20 -36.98 -24.45
N LEU A 9 42.48 -37.30 -23.40
CA LEU A 9 41.18 -36.68 -23.07
C LEU A 9 41.45 -35.34 -22.40
N LEU A 10 41.28 -34.26 -23.14
CA LEU A 10 41.12 -32.90 -22.59
C LEU A 10 39.77 -32.83 -21.88
N GLN A 11 39.78 -32.89 -20.55
CA GLN A 11 38.63 -32.49 -19.74
C GLN A 11 38.52 -30.97 -19.76
N ALA A 12 37.55 -30.46 -20.52
CA ALA A 12 37.10 -29.09 -20.39
C ALA A 12 36.31 -28.97 -19.09
N GLY A 13 36.96 -28.56 -18.01
CA GLY A 13 36.29 -28.19 -16.75
C GLY A 13 35.45 -26.95 -16.98
N SER A 14 34.14 -27.15 -17.00
CA SER A 14 33.18 -26.04 -16.90
C SER A 14 33.35 -25.42 -15.51
N VAL A 15 33.99 -24.26 -15.45
CA VAL A 15 34.00 -23.42 -14.24
C VAL A 15 32.62 -22.83 -14.14
N PHE A 16 31.73 -23.47 -13.39
CA PHE A 16 30.54 -22.78 -12.89
C PHE A 16 31.03 -21.67 -11.94
N ALA A 17 30.97 -20.45 -12.38
CA ALA A 17 31.08 -19.31 -11.50
C ALA A 17 29.89 -19.35 -10.54
N LEU A 18 30.12 -19.86 -9.33
CA LEU A 18 29.23 -19.71 -8.21
C LEU A 18 29.15 -18.21 -7.95
N GLY A 19 28.03 -17.61 -8.32
CA GLY A 19 27.72 -16.25 -7.94
C GLY A 19 27.81 -16.16 -6.42
N GLN A 20 28.61 -15.23 -5.91
CA GLN A 20 28.66 -14.93 -4.50
C GLN A 20 27.25 -14.50 -4.07
N ASP A 21 26.56 -15.38 -3.35
CA ASP A 21 25.32 -15.04 -2.67
C ASP A 21 25.62 -13.91 -1.69
N ARG A 22 25.12 -12.71 -2.00
CA ARG A 22 25.15 -11.61 -1.06
C ARG A 22 24.08 -11.88 0.00
N GLU A 23 24.42 -11.72 1.27
CA GLU A 23 23.60 -12.08 2.43
C GLU A 23 22.27 -11.34 2.54
N ASP A 24 21.98 -10.34 1.69
CA ASP A 24 20.87 -9.41 1.80
C ASP A 24 19.73 -9.64 0.79
N GLY A 25 19.76 -10.70 0.00
CA GLY A 25 18.74 -10.98 -1.05
C GLY A 25 18.04 -12.31 -0.88
N LEU A 26 16.86 -12.40 -1.45
CA LEU A 26 16.15 -13.67 -1.57
C LEU A 26 16.93 -14.59 -2.53
N PRO A 27 17.19 -15.85 -2.19
CA PRO A 27 17.91 -16.78 -3.06
C PRO A 27 17.23 -16.88 -4.45
N GLY A 28 18.03 -16.69 -5.50
CA GLY A 28 17.56 -16.87 -6.87
C GLY A 28 16.97 -15.63 -7.56
N MET A 29 16.92 -14.47 -6.92
CA MET A 29 16.50 -13.23 -7.58
C MET A 29 17.69 -12.35 -7.94
N PRO A 30 17.86 -11.95 -9.22
CA PRO A 30 18.97 -11.10 -9.61
C PRO A 30 18.87 -9.73 -8.93
N TYR A 31 19.95 -9.29 -8.28
CA TYR A 31 20.08 -7.92 -7.81
C TYR A 31 20.08 -6.97 -9.00
N ARG A 32 19.28 -5.91 -8.88
CA ARG A 32 19.41 -4.81 -9.82
C ARG A 32 20.74 -4.09 -9.58
N THR A 33 21.52 -3.91 -10.61
CA THR A 33 22.62 -2.95 -10.57
C THR A 33 21.99 -1.54 -10.66
N PRO A 34 22.24 -0.63 -9.69
CA PRO A 34 21.79 0.74 -9.79
C PRO A 34 22.28 1.39 -11.09
N ASP A 35 21.37 2.05 -11.81
CA ASP A 35 21.71 2.87 -12.98
C ASP A 35 21.55 4.34 -12.63
N GLU A 36 22.62 5.11 -12.77
CA GLU A 36 22.60 6.54 -12.45
C GLU A 36 21.67 7.35 -13.36
N LYS A 37 21.35 6.84 -14.55
CA LYS A 37 20.43 7.47 -15.50
C LYS A 37 18.97 7.14 -15.23
N GLU A 38 18.70 6.10 -14.44
CA GLU A 38 17.36 5.61 -14.15
C GLU A 38 16.87 6.13 -12.79
N PHE A 39 15.59 6.44 -12.71
CA PHE A 39 14.85 6.67 -11.48
C PHE A 39 13.75 5.63 -11.39
N ARG A 40 14.01 4.56 -10.64
CA ARG A 40 13.08 3.44 -10.51
C ARG A 40 12.23 3.54 -9.26
N VAL A 41 10.92 3.51 -9.45
CA VAL A 41 9.91 3.61 -8.39
C VAL A 41 9.28 2.25 -8.15
N CYS A 42 9.25 1.80 -6.91
CA CYS A 42 8.39 0.69 -6.52
C CYS A 42 6.96 1.19 -6.33
N ALA A 43 6.02 0.57 -7.03
CA ALA A 43 4.61 0.94 -7.02
C ALA A 43 3.70 -0.29 -7.08
N ASP A 44 2.47 -0.14 -6.65
CA ASP A 44 1.44 -1.16 -6.84
C ASP A 44 0.85 -1.04 -8.27
N PRO A 45 0.69 -2.15 -9.00
CA PRO A 45 0.20 -2.14 -10.37
C PRO A 45 -1.28 -1.76 -10.49
N GLU A 46 -2.04 -1.82 -9.40
CA GLU A 46 -3.49 -1.57 -9.40
C GLU A 46 -3.96 -0.97 -8.07
N ASN A 47 -3.45 0.17 -7.68
CA ASN A 47 -3.79 0.86 -6.43
C ASN A 47 -4.27 2.30 -6.68
N MET A 48 -5.34 2.45 -7.47
CA MET A 48 -5.92 3.77 -7.68
C MET A 48 -6.53 4.34 -6.39
N PRO A 49 -6.38 5.62 -6.14
CA PRO A 49 -5.87 6.70 -7.01
C PRO A 49 -4.35 6.90 -7.04
N TYR A 50 -3.55 6.06 -6.39
CA TYR A 50 -2.11 6.26 -6.21
C TYR A 50 -1.31 5.87 -7.44
N SER A 51 -1.37 4.60 -7.82
CA SER A 51 -0.59 4.06 -8.93
C SER A 51 -1.33 2.96 -9.68
N ASN A 52 -0.99 2.82 -10.95
CA ASN A 52 -1.30 1.67 -11.77
C ASN A 52 -0.23 1.50 -12.86
N GLU A 53 -0.26 0.36 -13.57
CA GLU A 53 0.68 0.08 -14.66
C GLU A 53 0.58 1.07 -15.82
N LYS A 54 -0.58 1.74 -15.98
CA LYS A 54 -0.80 2.74 -17.04
C LYS A 54 -0.24 4.12 -16.68
N GLY A 55 0.26 4.32 -15.46
CA GLY A 55 0.77 5.61 -15.02
C GLY A 55 -0.30 6.67 -14.75
N GLU A 56 -1.55 6.26 -14.45
CA GLU A 56 -2.69 7.18 -14.30
C GLU A 56 -2.84 7.72 -12.86
N GLY A 57 -2.26 7.04 -11.88
CA GLY A 57 -2.35 7.44 -10.48
C GLY A 57 -1.60 8.74 -10.18
N PHE A 58 -2.02 9.46 -9.15
CA PHE A 58 -1.39 10.75 -8.81
C PHE A 58 0.06 10.57 -8.33
N GLU A 59 0.41 9.45 -7.72
CA GLU A 59 1.81 9.15 -7.35
C GLU A 59 2.66 8.80 -8.56
N ASN A 60 2.08 8.17 -9.60
CA ASN A 60 2.75 8.05 -10.89
C ASN A 60 3.10 9.45 -11.45
N LYS A 61 2.17 10.41 -11.36
CA LYS A 61 2.42 11.78 -11.85
C LYS A 61 3.47 12.52 -11.04
N ILE A 62 3.51 12.32 -9.73
CA ILE A 62 4.58 12.87 -8.87
C ILE A 62 5.92 12.24 -9.24
N ALA A 63 5.97 10.94 -9.48
CA ALA A 63 7.20 10.24 -9.91
C ALA A 63 7.72 10.76 -11.25
N GLU A 64 6.83 11.06 -12.22
CA GLU A 64 7.18 11.71 -13.49
C GLU A 64 7.86 13.08 -13.27
N VAL A 65 7.31 13.88 -12.36
CA VAL A 65 7.89 15.20 -12.00
C VAL A 65 9.26 15.04 -11.37
N LEU A 66 9.41 14.11 -10.42
CA LEU A 66 10.69 13.86 -9.73
C LEU A 66 11.75 13.36 -10.70
N ALA A 67 11.42 12.40 -11.57
CA ALA A 67 12.35 11.88 -12.56
C ALA A 67 12.84 12.99 -13.50
N LYS A 68 11.93 13.85 -13.97
CA LYS A 68 12.26 15.00 -14.82
C LYS A 68 13.17 16.00 -14.11
N ASP A 69 12.89 16.31 -12.85
CA ASP A 69 13.69 17.25 -12.05
C ASP A 69 15.11 16.71 -11.80
N LEU A 70 15.23 15.40 -11.59
CA LEU A 70 16.50 14.71 -11.44
C LEU A 70 17.25 14.46 -12.76
N GLY A 71 16.63 14.75 -13.92
CA GLY A 71 17.21 14.46 -15.24
C GLY A 71 17.40 12.96 -15.52
N LYS A 72 16.52 12.11 -14.97
CA LYS A 72 16.60 10.66 -15.06
C LYS A 72 15.41 10.07 -15.83
N GLU A 73 15.61 8.89 -16.41
CA GLU A 73 14.53 8.08 -16.98
C GLU A 73 13.70 7.43 -15.88
N LEU A 74 12.37 7.62 -15.94
CA LEU A 74 11.44 6.98 -15.02
C LEU A 74 11.19 5.53 -15.41
N SER A 75 11.32 4.63 -14.47
CA SER A 75 10.89 3.24 -14.59
C SER A 75 10.17 2.76 -13.33
N TYR A 76 9.49 1.63 -13.43
CA TYR A 76 8.75 1.05 -12.32
C TYR A 76 9.15 -0.39 -12.04
N GLU A 77 9.17 -0.73 -10.76
CA GLU A 77 9.11 -2.11 -10.28
C GLU A 77 7.73 -2.28 -9.64
N PHE A 78 6.84 -2.99 -10.33
CA PHE A 78 5.50 -3.21 -9.83
C PHE A 78 5.42 -4.41 -8.90
N TRP A 79 4.87 -4.17 -7.72
CA TRP A 79 4.63 -5.19 -6.71
C TRP A 79 3.36 -4.85 -5.92
N LEU A 80 2.55 -5.85 -5.60
CA LEU A 80 1.34 -5.63 -4.81
C LEU A 80 1.67 -5.09 -3.42
N ASP A 81 1.00 -4.01 -3.04
CA ASP A 81 1.08 -3.47 -1.67
C ASP A 81 0.34 -4.40 -0.69
N ARG A 82 1.08 -5.37 -0.20
CA ARG A 82 0.65 -6.37 0.78
C ARG A 82 1.78 -6.72 1.72
N GLN A 83 1.52 -7.62 2.68
CA GLN A 83 2.55 -8.07 3.62
C GLN A 83 3.83 -8.51 2.89
N GLY A 84 4.95 -7.94 3.29
CA GLY A 84 6.25 -8.17 2.66
C GLY A 84 6.57 -7.21 1.51
N TYR A 85 5.74 -6.21 1.23
CA TYR A 85 5.99 -5.22 0.18
C TYR A 85 7.38 -4.60 0.29
N LEU A 86 7.73 -3.99 1.43
CA LEU A 86 9.06 -3.39 1.63
C LEU A 86 10.20 -4.40 1.49
N ARG A 87 10.03 -5.59 2.06
CA ARG A 87 11.05 -6.64 1.97
C ARG A 87 11.32 -7.08 0.54
N ASN A 88 10.28 -7.18 -0.29
CA ASN A 88 10.38 -7.67 -1.66
C ASN A 88 10.65 -6.56 -2.69
N THR A 89 10.69 -5.30 -2.28
CA THR A 89 10.88 -4.14 -3.15
C THR A 89 12.13 -3.36 -2.75
N ILE A 90 12.01 -2.31 -1.94
CA ILE A 90 13.10 -1.40 -1.60
C ILE A 90 14.22 -2.08 -0.81
N ASN A 91 13.89 -2.97 0.13
CA ASN A 91 14.89 -3.71 0.90
C ASN A 91 15.62 -4.75 0.05
N ALA A 92 14.95 -5.29 -0.99
CA ALA A 92 15.58 -6.15 -1.99
C ALA A 92 16.29 -5.36 -3.10
N GLN A 93 16.47 -4.05 -2.95
CA GLN A 93 17.15 -3.17 -3.90
C GLN A 93 16.58 -3.19 -5.33
N ARG A 94 15.26 -3.42 -5.46
CA ARG A 94 14.61 -3.48 -6.76
C ARG A 94 14.24 -2.11 -7.32
N CYS A 95 14.14 -1.11 -6.45
CA CYS A 95 13.87 0.28 -6.81
C CYS A 95 14.68 1.25 -5.95
N ASP A 96 14.65 2.51 -6.34
CA ASP A 96 15.34 3.59 -5.64
C ASP A 96 14.45 4.23 -4.57
N VAL A 97 13.15 4.29 -4.86
CA VAL A 97 12.16 4.93 -3.98
C VAL A 97 10.83 4.17 -3.93
N ILE A 98 10.09 4.39 -2.84
CA ILE A 98 8.68 4.05 -2.71
C ILE A 98 7.89 5.33 -2.46
N MET A 99 6.77 5.50 -3.15
CA MET A 99 5.79 6.55 -2.89
C MET A 99 4.79 6.07 -1.83
N GLY A 100 4.00 6.99 -1.27
CA GLY A 100 2.87 6.61 -0.42
C GLY A 100 3.21 6.12 0.98
N MET A 101 4.43 6.34 1.46
CA MET A 101 4.86 5.85 2.77
C MET A 101 4.52 6.82 3.90
N GLY A 102 4.12 6.28 5.05
CA GLY A 102 4.02 7.09 6.28
C GLY A 102 5.37 7.73 6.61
N SER A 103 5.36 8.97 7.11
CA SER A 103 6.61 9.72 7.39
C SER A 103 7.45 9.12 8.54
N ASP A 104 6.87 8.24 9.33
CA ASP A 104 7.48 7.67 10.54
C ASP A 104 7.75 6.16 10.39
N VAL A 105 8.08 5.71 9.17
CA VAL A 105 8.37 4.28 8.91
C VAL A 105 9.79 3.95 9.35
N ASP A 106 9.92 2.94 10.21
CA ASP A 106 11.21 2.42 10.66
C ASP A 106 12.06 1.88 9.50
N ASN A 107 13.38 2.08 9.62
CA ASN A 107 14.40 1.58 8.69
C ASN A 107 14.38 2.18 7.27
N LEU A 108 13.58 3.23 7.02
CA LEU A 108 13.61 3.99 5.78
C LEU A 108 13.85 5.47 6.07
N ARG A 109 14.49 6.15 5.14
CA ARG A 109 14.58 7.62 5.16
C ARG A 109 13.41 8.19 4.38
N THR A 110 12.65 9.09 4.98
CA THR A 110 11.50 9.72 4.37
C THR A 110 11.76 11.17 4.01
N SER A 111 11.18 11.64 2.93
CA SER A 111 11.13 13.06 2.57
C SER A 111 10.24 13.84 3.55
N LYS A 112 10.20 15.18 3.39
CA LYS A 112 9.05 15.93 3.93
C LYS A 112 7.76 15.38 3.32
N PRO A 113 6.66 15.38 4.08
CA PRO A 113 5.37 14.93 3.56
C PRO A 113 4.96 15.73 2.32
N TYR A 114 4.46 15.05 1.29
CA TYR A 114 3.88 15.70 0.13
C TYR A 114 2.35 15.79 0.20
N TYR A 115 1.71 15.03 1.08
CA TYR A 115 0.33 15.25 1.50
C TYR A 115 0.06 14.68 2.91
N ARG A 116 -1.08 15.06 3.48
CA ARG A 116 -1.66 14.48 4.69
C ARG A 116 -3.07 14.03 4.38
N SER A 117 -3.48 12.89 4.90
CA SER A 117 -4.85 12.41 4.80
C SER A 117 -5.23 11.58 6.02
N GLY A 118 -6.52 11.29 6.13
CA GLY A 118 -7.09 10.51 7.22
C GLY A 118 -8.14 9.53 6.73
N TYR A 119 -8.65 8.74 7.66
CA TYR A 119 -9.81 7.90 7.43
C TYR A 119 -11.09 8.73 7.39
N VAL A 120 -12.08 8.20 6.67
CA VAL A 120 -13.38 8.84 6.48
C VAL A 120 -14.51 7.83 6.71
N PHE A 121 -15.63 8.31 7.20
CA PHE A 121 -16.91 7.62 7.09
C PHE A 121 -17.48 7.86 5.70
N VAL A 122 -17.95 6.80 5.05
CA VAL A 122 -18.67 6.86 3.78
C VAL A 122 -19.99 6.13 3.93
N TYR A 123 -21.10 6.73 3.50
CA TYR A 123 -22.42 6.13 3.54
C TYR A 123 -23.30 6.64 2.40
N ARG A 124 -24.35 5.90 2.07
CA ARG A 124 -25.30 6.31 1.02
C ARG A 124 -26.07 7.55 1.48
N LYS A 125 -26.20 8.54 0.60
CA LYS A 125 -26.99 9.74 0.89
C LYS A 125 -28.45 9.39 1.18
N SER A 126 -28.97 8.36 0.54
CA SER A 126 -30.33 7.83 0.72
C SER A 126 -30.60 7.28 2.12
N SER A 127 -29.56 6.92 2.91
CA SER A 127 -29.74 6.47 4.30
C SER A 127 -30.21 7.56 5.26
N ASN A 128 -30.04 8.83 4.88
CA ASN A 128 -30.34 10.00 5.73
C ASN A 128 -29.60 9.98 7.07
N TYR A 129 -28.43 9.35 7.15
CA TYR A 129 -27.58 9.36 8.35
C TYR A 129 -26.97 10.75 8.57
N ASN A 130 -26.77 11.10 9.85
CA ASN A 130 -26.08 12.30 10.27
C ASN A 130 -24.87 11.92 11.14
N ILE A 131 -23.85 11.39 10.48
CA ILE A 131 -22.61 10.96 11.12
C ILE A 131 -21.60 12.10 11.07
N LYS A 132 -21.05 12.49 12.23
CA LYS A 132 -20.05 13.56 12.37
C LYS A 132 -18.79 13.09 13.08
N ASP A 133 -18.94 12.15 13.99
CA ASP A 133 -17.92 11.64 14.90
C ASP A 133 -18.28 10.23 15.37
N TRP A 134 -17.45 9.67 16.23
CA TRP A 134 -17.64 8.33 16.81
C TRP A 134 -18.86 8.20 17.72
N ASP A 135 -19.35 9.30 18.27
CA ASP A 135 -20.50 9.32 19.20
C ASP A 135 -21.84 9.47 18.46
N SER A 136 -21.80 9.62 17.15
CA SER A 136 -22.98 9.77 16.31
C SER A 136 -23.89 8.53 16.42
N PRO A 137 -25.18 8.69 16.86
CA PRO A 137 -26.06 7.52 17.09
C PRO A 137 -26.31 6.67 15.84
N ASP A 138 -26.15 7.24 14.65
CA ASP A 138 -26.36 6.56 13.38
C ASP A 138 -25.28 5.48 13.11
N LEU A 139 -24.11 5.58 13.73
CA LEU A 139 -23.08 4.52 13.65
C LEU A 139 -23.55 3.19 14.22
N ARG A 140 -24.52 3.20 15.13
CA ARG A 140 -25.06 1.99 15.80
C ARG A 140 -26.21 1.33 15.04
N LYS A 141 -26.69 1.98 13.94
CA LYS A 141 -27.88 1.53 13.22
C LYS A 141 -27.62 0.51 12.11
N GLY A 142 -26.37 0.38 11.68
CA GLY A 142 -26.06 -0.41 10.49
C GLY A 142 -24.75 -1.17 10.58
N ILE A 143 -24.45 -1.89 9.53
CA ILE A 143 -23.21 -2.66 9.34
C ILE A 143 -22.10 -1.70 8.92
N ILE A 144 -20.96 -1.74 9.63
CA ILE A 144 -19.79 -0.90 9.37
C ILE A 144 -18.70 -1.74 8.71
N GLY A 145 -18.49 -1.51 7.42
CA GLY A 145 -17.38 -2.10 6.68
C GLY A 145 -16.05 -1.39 7.00
N LEU A 146 -15.00 -2.15 7.28
CA LEU A 146 -13.64 -1.62 7.49
C LEU A 146 -12.60 -2.70 7.19
N VAL A 147 -11.37 -2.28 6.90
CA VAL A 147 -10.27 -3.23 6.80
C VAL A 147 -9.92 -3.75 8.19
N GLY A 148 -9.95 -5.06 8.37
CA GLY A 148 -9.57 -5.71 9.61
C GLY A 148 -8.11 -5.38 10.00
N GLN A 149 -7.84 -5.24 11.30
CA GLN A 149 -6.51 -4.90 11.85
C GLN A 149 -5.96 -3.53 11.41
N SER A 150 -6.81 -2.66 10.84
CA SER A 150 -6.45 -1.28 10.51
C SER A 150 -6.68 -0.34 11.72
N PRO A 151 -6.09 0.88 11.72
CA PRO A 151 -6.27 1.84 12.81
C PRO A 151 -7.73 2.09 13.22
N PRO A 152 -8.71 2.21 12.31
CA PRO A 152 -10.12 2.34 12.67
C PRO A 152 -10.70 1.21 13.51
N ALA A 153 -10.17 -0.01 13.41
CA ALA A 153 -10.66 -1.14 14.21
C ALA A 153 -10.43 -0.93 15.71
N ILE A 154 -9.40 -0.17 16.09
CA ILE A 154 -9.15 0.20 17.48
C ILE A 154 -10.25 1.15 17.96
N ALA A 155 -10.55 2.19 17.17
CA ALA A 155 -11.59 3.15 17.49
C ALA A 155 -12.99 2.49 17.59
N LEU A 156 -13.31 1.56 16.67
CA LEU A 156 -14.55 0.79 16.75
C LEU A 156 -14.69 0.06 18.10
N ARG A 157 -13.61 -0.59 18.53
CA ARG A 157 -13.60 -1.31 19.81
C ARG A 157 -13.80 -0.37 20.99
N ASP A 158 -13.09 0.75 21.00
CA ASP A 158 -13.11 1.71 22.11
C ASP A 158 -14.46 2.46 22.20
N HIS A 159 -15.25 2.47 21.12
CA HIS A 159 -16.63 3.00 21.07
C HIS A 159 -17.73 1.92 21.12
N ASP A 160 -17.40 0.67 21.48
CA ASP A 160 -18.35 -0.46 21.56
C ASP A 160 -19.14 -0.70 20.25
N LEU A 161 -18.48 -0.51 19.09
CA LEU A 161 -19.08 -0.69 17.77
C LEU A 161 -18.64 -1.99 17.06
N MET A 162 -17.86 -2.84 17.72
CA MET A 162 -17.37 -4.09 17.13
C MET A 162 -18.49 -5.06 16.75
N GLY A 163 -19.65 -4.99 17.42
CA GLY A 163 -20.83 -5.79 17.07
C GLY A 163 -21.44 -5.43 15.70
N ASN A 164 -21.14 -4.26 15.18
CA ASN A 164 -21.58 -3.78 13.88
C ASN A 164 -20.52 -3.97 12.77
N ALA A 165 -19.32 -4.44 13.13
CA ALA A 165 -18.18 -4.49 12.21
C ALA A 165 -18.30 -5.61 11.18
N HIS A 166 -18.10 -5.28 9.91
CA HIS A 166 -17.88 -6.21 8.80
C HIS A 166 -16.43 -6.05 8.33
N PRO A 167 -15.52 -6.95 8.74
CA PRO A 167 -14.10 -6.80 8.42
C PRO A 167 -13.78 -7.27 7.02
N TYR A 168 -13.11 -6.42 6.25
CA TYR A 168 -12.46 -6.75 4.99
C TYR A 168 -11.02 -7.22 5.23
N ARG A 169 -10.46 -7.94 4.26
CA ARG A 169 -9.09 -8.44 4.33
C ARG A 169 -8.09 -7.28 4.31
N LEU A 170 -7.07 -7.38 5.16
CA LEU A 170 -5.94 -6.45 5.14
C LEU A 170 -5.09 -6.61 3.86
N GLN A 171 -4.95 -7.85 3.39
CA GLN A 171 -4.15 -8.15 2.20
C GLN A 171 -5.00 -8.03 0.95
N ARG A 172 -4.52 -7.24 -0.01
CA ARG A 172 -5.16 -7.13 -1.32
C ARG A 172 -5.18 -8.46 -2.05
N ASP A 173 -6.33 -8.77 -2.63
CA ASP A 173 -6.55 -9.91 -3.51
C ASP A 173 -6.84 -9.35 -4.91
N LEU A 174 -6.04 -9.74 -5.91
CA LEU A 174 -6.23 -9.29 -7.30
C LEU A 174 -7.52 -9.80 -7.95
N ASN A 175 -8.17 -10.80 -7.34
CA ASN A 175 -9.48 -11.26 -7.80
C ASN A 175 -10.63 -10.36 -7.33
N LEU A 176 -10.35 -9.41 -6.45
CA LEU A 176 -11.32 -8.47 -5.91
C LEU A 176 -10.94 -7.04 -6.35
N PRO A 177 -11.92 -6.25 -6.81
CA PRO A 177 -11.63 -4.88 -7.26
C PRO A 177 -11.18 -4.01 -6.09
N PRO A 178 -10.29 -3.02 -6.30
CA PRO A 178 -9.91 -2.05 -5.27
C PRO A 178 -11.10 -1.24 -4.72
N SER A 179 -12.22 -1.21 -5.44
CA SER A 179 -13.48 -0.56 -5.07
C SER A 179 -14.39 -1.41 -4.17
N GLU A 180 -14.05 -2.67 -3.87
CA GLU A 180 -14.91 -3.66 -3.20
C GLU A 180 -15.72 -3.08 -2.04
N MET A 181 -15.09 -2.35 -1.13
CA MET A 181 -15.78 -1.78 0.04
C MET A 181 -16.86 -0.76 -0.35
N ILE A 182 -16.60 0.05 -1.37
CA ILE A 182 -17.56 1.05 -1.88
C ILE A 182 -18.65 0.35 -2.70
N ASP A 183 -18.30 -0.66 -3.48
CA ASP A 183 -19.28 -1.45 -4.25
C ASP A 183 -20.24 -2.20 -3.31
N ASP A 184 -19.73 -2.76 -2.22
CA ASP A 184 -20.55 -3.41 -1.19
C ASP A 184 -21.42 -2.42 -0.42
N LEU A 185 -20.94 -1.19 -0.18
CA LEU A 185 -21.75 -0.12 0.37
C LEU A 185 -22.93 0.23 -0.55
N VAL A 186 -22.67 0.37 -1.85
CA VAL A 186 -23.69 0.67 -2.86
C VAL A 186 -24.69 -0.48 -2.99
N ALA A 187 -24.20 -1.72 -2.93
CA ALA A 187 -25.03 -2.93 -2.97
C ALA A 187 -25.85 -3.18 -1.68
N GLY A 188 -25.62 -2.40 -0.62
CA GLY A 188 -26.34 -2.54 0.65
C GLY A 188 -25.83 -3.68 1.55
N LYS A 189 -24.65 -4.25 1.28
CA LYS A 189 -24.00 -5.21 2.19
C LYS A 189 -23.43 -4.54 3.43
N ASN A 190 -23.05 -3.27 3.30
CA ASN A 190 -22.71 -2.39 4.40
C ASN A 190 -23.62 -1.15 4.37
N ASP A 191 -23.80 -0.52 5.51
CA ASP A 191 -24.53 0.74 5.63
C ASP A 191 -23.58 1.93 5.72
N ILE A 192 -22.41 1.68 6.32
CA ILE A 192 -21.33 2.65 6.51
C ILE A 192 -20.02 1.93 6.17
N VAL A 193 -19.07 2.66 5.62
CA VAL A 193 -17.71 2.17 5.40
C VAL A 193 -16.73 3.13 6.03
N ILE A 194 -15.75 2.61 6.76
CA ILE A 194 -14.60 3.37 7.25
C ILE A 194 -13.41 3.01 6.40
N ILE A 195 -12.94 3.97 5.60
CA ILE A 195 -11.93 3.76 4.58
C ILE A 195 -10.93 4.92 4.56
N TRP A 196 -9.72 4.68 4.08
CA TRP A 196 -8.73 5.71 3.86
C TRP A 196 -9.26 6.76 2.86
N GLY A 197 -9.18 8.04 3.23
CA GLY A 197 -9.85 9.14 2.54
C GLY A 197 -9.63 9.21 1.03
N PRO A 198 -8.38 9.17 0.52
CA PRO A 198 -8.14 9.19 -0.92
C PRO A 198 -8.78 8.03 -1.69
N ILE A 199 -8.76 6.82 -1.13
CA ILE A 199 -9.39 5.64 -1.74
C ILE A 199 -10.91 5.82 -1.75
N GLY A 200 -11.48 6.13 -0.56
CA GLY A 200 -12.91 6.35 -0.41
C GLY A 200 -13.43 7.46 -1.31
N GLY A 201 -12.72 8.60 -1.37
CA GLY A 201 -13.07 9.73 -2.24
C GLY A 201 -13.02 9.41 -3.72
N TYR A 202 -11.99 8.67 -4.14
CA TYR A 202 -11.82 8.29 -5.55
C TYR A 202 -12.96 7.39 -6.04
N PHE A 203 -13.28 6.31 -5.33
CA PHE A 203 -14.33 5.39 -5.74
C PHE A 203 -15.73 5.95 -5.50
N ALA A 204 -15.95 6.72 -4.44
CA ALA A 204 -17.21 7.40 -4.23
C ALA A 204 -17.55 8.39 -5.35
N LYS A 205 -16.56 9.09 -5.91
CA LYS A 205 -16.74 9.99 -7.05
C LYS A 205 -17.19 9.26 -8.32
N GLN A 206 -16.83 7.99 -8.47
CA GLN A 206 -17.20 7.16 -9.63
C GLN A 206 -18.53 6.43 -9.42
N SER A 207 -19.04 6.38 -8.19
CA SER A 207 -20.31 5.74 -7.87
C SER A 207 -21.48 6.46 -8.53
N LYS A 208 -22.43 5.67 -9.04
CA LYS A 208 -23.71 6.19 -9.53
C LYS A 208 -24.68 6.56 -8.39
N GLU A 209 -24.57 5.85 -7.26
CA GLU A 209 -25.31 6.16 -6.03
C GLU A 209 -24.62 7.35 -5.33
N PRO A 210 -25.36 8.42 -4.98
CA PRO A 210 -24.78 9.52 -4.24
C PRO A 210 -24.30 9.10 -2.85
N LEU A 211 -23.01 9.29 -2.58
CA LEU A 211 -22.38 8.97 -1.31
C LEU A 211 -22.01 10.25 -0.53
N VAL A 212 -22.07 10.14 0.78
CA VAL A 212 -21.62 11.18 1.72
C VAL A 212 -20.29 10.73 2.30
N ILE A 213 -19.33 11.64 2.32
CA ILE A 213 -17.99 11.41 2.88
C ILE A 213 -17.78 12.38 4.03
N VAL A 214 -17.48 11.86 5.21
CA VAL A 214 -17.24 12.66 6.41
C VAL A 214 -15.85 12.33 6.96
N PRO A 215 -14.93 13.31 7.05
CA PRO A 215 -13.66 13.10 7.72
C PRO A 215 -13.85 12.68 9.16
N ILE A 216 -13.09 11.69 9.60
CA ILE A 216 -13.13 11.24 10.98
C ILE A 216 -12.25 12.16 11.82
N PRO A 217 -12.77 12.77 12.89
CA PRO A 217 -11.97 13.59 13.78
C PRO A 217 -10.88 12.76 14.47
N GLU A 218 -9.80 13.42 14.88
CA GLU A 218 -8.73 12.77 15.64
C GLU A 218 -9.29 12.03 16.86
N PHE A 219 -8.82 10.81 17.02
CA PHE A 219 -9.20 9.94 18.14
C PHE A 219 -7.98 9.69 19.02
N LYS A 220 -8.15 9.84 20.33
CA LYS A 220 -7.14 9.49 21.33
C LYS A 220 -7.62 8.26 22.08
N SER A 221 -6.96 7.12 21.84
CA SER A 221 -7.25 5.91 22.60
C SER A 221 -6.77 6.06 24.04
N GLU A 222 -7.68 5.90 25.00
CA GLU A 222 -7.35 5.95 26.43
C GLU A 222 -6.53 4.74 26.88
N GLN A 223 -6.60 3.62 26.19
CA GLN A 223 -5.99 2.36 26.59
C GLN A 223 -4.49 2.23 26.31
N ASN A 224 -3.87 3.19 25.59
CA ASN A 224 -2.49 3.06 25.14
C ASN A 224 -1.68 4.36 25.29
N SER A 225 -1.40 4.76 26.51
CA SER A 225 -0.50 5.89 26.80
C SER A 225 0.98 5.68 26.37
N LEU A 226 1.36 4.43 26.06
CA LEU A 226 2.75 4.08 25.69
C LEU A 226 2.97 3.95 24.19
N ASP A 227 1.92 3.87 23.36
CA ASP A 227 2.03 3.75 21.91
C ASP A 227 1.26 4.88 21.22
N THR A 228 1.95 5.97 20.95
CA THR A 228 1.39 7.18 20.31
C THR A 228 0.87 6.96 18.88
N GLN A 229 1.14 5.80 18.27
CA GLN A 229 0.67 5.43 16.93
C GLN A 229 -0.67 4.69 16.97
N LYS A 230 -1.02 4.06 18.09
CA LYS A 230 -2.31 3.37 18.22
C LYS A 230 -3.45 4.36 18.36
N GLY A 231 -4.41 4.29 17.45
CA GLY A 231 -5.56 5.20 17.40
C GLY A 231 -5.36 6.41 16.47
N LYS A 232 -4.17 6.61 15.91
CA LYS A 232 -3.94 7.65 14.90
C LYS A 232 -4.73 7.33 13.63
N LEU A 233 -5.56 8.25 13.20
CA LEU A 233 -6.43 8.11 12.02
C LEU A 233 -6.04 9.04 10.88
N GLU A 234 -5.05 9.90 11.08
CA GLU A 234 -4.46 10.76 10.07
C GLU A 234 -2.95 10.53 9.96
N PHE A 235 -2.44 10.55 8.75
CA PHE A 235 -1.04 10.29 8.47
C PHE A 235 -0.46 11.31 7.49
N ASN A 236 0.77 11.69 7.74
CA ASN A 236 1.62 12.39 6.79
C ASN A 236 2.23 11.37 5.84
N ILE A 237 2.17 11.64 4.54
CA ILE A 237 2.62 10.72 3.51
C ILE A 237 3.80 11.31 2.76
N SER A 238 4.83 10.51 2.61
CA SER A 238 6.16 10.88 2.13
C SER A 238 6.66 9.92 1.06
N VAL A 239 7.69 10.33 0.35
CA VAL A 239 8.55 9.43 -0.43
C VAL A 239 9.55 8.78 0.51
N ALA A 240 9.81 7.50 0.36
CA ALA A 240 10.79 6.79 1.16
C ALA A 240 11.91 6.22 0.31
N VAL A 241 13.13 6.25 0.87
CA VAL A 241 14.35 5.63 0.34
C VAL A 241 14.99 4.76 1.42
N ARG A 242 15.87 3.87 1.00
CA ARG A 242 16.63 3.02 1.91
C ARG A 242 17.79 3.79 2.57
#